data_47ec36d918f886347eee35e2ed53e447
#
_entry.id   47ec36d918f886347eee35e2ed53e447
#
_cell.length_a   1.000
_cell.length_b   1.000
_cell.length_c   1.000
_cell.angle_alpha   90.00
_cell.angle_beta   90.00
_cell.angle_gamma   90.00
#
_symmetry.space_group_name_H-M   'P 1'
#
loop_
_entity.id
_entity.type
_entity.pdbx_description
1 polymer ?
#
loop_
_entity_poly.entity_id
_entity_poly.type
_entity_poly.pdbx_seq_one_letter_code
_entity_poly.pdbx_strand_id
1 'polypeptide(L)'
;MERVFGTLQQRPPPLLRLHGITTMAAANQYLREVYLAEHNRRFPVAAAEEGSAFVPFLGALHDILCIRHERVVGNDNTMRYKGRVLQIPEQRHRRHFVKVTVQVHEYPDGTLAVFHGPRRLAGYRPDGALIEADATRSAA
;
A
#
# COMPACT_ATOMS: atom_id res chain seq x y z
N MET A 1 -4.58 -23.75 -9.97
CA MET A 1 -4.42 -22.98 -8.69
C MET A 1 -5.05 -23.70 -7.49
N GLU A 2 -6.19 -24.31 -7.64
CA GLU A 2 -6.95 -25.01 -6.58
C GLU A 2 -6.20 -26.17 -5.88
N ARG A 3 -5.37 -26.94 -6.61
CA ARG A 3 -4.57 -28.04 -6.04
C ARG A 3 -3.52 -27.58 -5.01
N VAL A 4 -2.93 -26.42 -5.20
CA VAL A 4 -1.93 -25.87 -4.26
C VAL A 4 -2.61 -25.50 -2.93
N PHE A 5 -3.78 -24.85 -3.00
CA PHE A 5 -4.55 -24.51 -1.82
C PHE A 5 -5.00 -25.76 -1.06
N GLY A 6 -5.48 -26.80 -1.74
CA GLY A 6 -5.82 -28.07 -1.11
C GLY A 6 -4.64 -28.71 -0.36
N THR A 7 -3.46 -28.68 -0.95
CA THR A 7 -2.23 -29.20 -0.30
C THR A 7 -1.86 -28.36 0.93
N LEU A 8 -1.93 -27.03 0.83
CA LEU A 8 -1.62 -26.14 1.94
C LEU A 8 -2.66 -26.19 3.08
N GLN A 9 -3.91 -26.52 2.77
CA GLN A 9 -4.96 -26.71 3.77
C GLN A 9 -4.87 -28.05 4.49
N GLN A 10 -4.45 -29.12 3.80
CA GLN A 10 -4.45 -30.47 4.34
C GLN A 10 -3.17 -30.86 5.09
N ARG A 11 -2.00 -30.38 4.67
CA ARG A 11 -0.70 -30.81 5.24
C ARG A 11 -0.29 -30.10 6.53
N PRO A 12 -0.38 -28.75 6.66
CA PRO A 12 0.05 -28.07 7.87
C PRO A 12 -0.69 -28.52 9.15
N PRO A 13 -2.02 -28.69 9.17
CA PRO A 13 -2.72 -29.03 10.41
C PRO A 13 -2.25 -30.30 11.10
N PRO A 14 -2.03 -31.45 10.41
CA PRO A 14 -1.45 -32.62 11.02
C PRO A 14 -0.03 -32.41 11.56
N LEU A 15 0.80 -31.64 10.83
CA LEU A 15 2.17 -31.33 11.25
C LEU A 15 2.20 -30.48 12.51
N LEU A 16 1.36 -29.45 12.59
CA LEU A 16 1.23 -28.62 13.79
C LEU A 16 0.83 -29.44 15.01
N ARG A 17 -0.10 -30.41 14.83
CA ARG A 17 -0.47 -31.34 15.90
C ARG A 17 0.68 -32.26 16.32
N LEU A 18 1.43 -32.79 15.35
CA LEU A 18 2.58 -33.65 15.61
C LEU A 18 3.66 -32.92 16.43
N HIS A 19 3.86 -31.64 16.17
CA HIS A 19 4.82 -30.78 16.89
C HIS A 19 4.23 -30.15 18.15
N GLY A 20 2.99 -30.46 18.54
CA GLY A 20 2.36 -29.92 19.75
C GLY A 20 2.09 -28.41 19.69
N ILE A 21 2.00 -27.85 18.50
CA ILE A 21 1.81 -26.41 18.30
C ILE A 21 0.33 -26.08 18.40
N THR A 22 -0.04 -25.31 19.43
CA THR A 22 -1.43 -24.96 19.76
C THR A 22 -1.76 -23.47 19.63
N THR A 23 -0.75 -22.61 19.54
CA THR A 23 -0.96 -21.16 19.43
C THR A 23 -0.76 -20.66 18.00
N MET A 24 -1.49 -19.64 17.61
CA MET A 24 -1.37 -19.02 16.28
C MET A 24 0.02 -18.44 16.03
N ALA A 25 0.63 -17.83 17.05
CA ALA A 25 1.97 -17.24 16.93
C ALA A 25 3.01 -18.31 16.65
N ALA A 26 3.02 -19.42 17.41
CA ALA A 26 3.93 -20.54 17.18
C ALA A 26 3.66 -21.25 15.84
N ALA A 27 2.39 -21.37 15.43
CA ALA A 27 2.04 -21.93 14.13
C ALA A 27 2.59 -21.06 12.98
N ASN A 28 2.43 -19.75 13.04
CA ASN A 28 2.96 -18.83 12.04
C ASN A 28 4.49 -18.84 11.99
N GLN A 29 5.15 -18.97 13.13
CA GLN A 29 6.60 -19.13 13.18
C GLN A 29 7.05 -20.43 12.51
N TYR A 30 6.47 -21.56 12.90
CA TYR A 30 6.76 -22.87 12.30
C TYR A 30 6.53 -22.89 10.79
N LEU A 31 5.42 -22.30 10.32
CA LEU A 31 5.12 -22.24 8.90
C LEU A 31 6.19 -21.45 8.13
N ARG A 32 6.66 -20.32 8.65
CA ARG A 32 7.67 -19.50 7.98
C ARG A 32 9.06 -20.12 8.00
N GLU A 33 9.48 -20.60 9.15
CA GLU A 33 10.87 -21.02 9.37
C GLU A 33 11.13 -22.48 8.93
N VAL A 34 10.14 -23.35 9.03
CA VAL A 34 10.33 -24.79 8.79
C VAL A 34 9.50 -25.26 7.59
N TYR A 35 8.18 -25.11 7.66
CA TYR A 35 7.29 -25.73 6.70
C TYR A 35 7.46 -25.23 5.27
N LEU A 36 7.50 -23.89 5.07
CA LEU A 36 7.63 -23.31 3.73
C LEU A 36 8.99 -23.63 3.11
N ALA A 37 10.06 -23.60 3.89
CA ALA A 37 11.40 -23.94 3.41
C ALA A 37 11.46 -25.41 2.95
N GLU A 38 10.92 -26.32 3.75
CA GLU A 38 10.88 -27.75 3.40
C GLU A 38 9.93 -28.04 2.24
N HIS A 39 8.78 -27.41 2.20
CA HIS A 39 7.82 -27.53 1.10
C HIS A 39 8.44 -27.09 -0.22
N ASN A 40 9.09 -25.94 -0.24
CA ASN A 40 9.74 -25.40 -1.44
C ASN A 40 10.93 -26.27 -1.90
N ARG A 41 11.63 -26.88 -0.96
CA ARG A 41 12.71 -27.83 -1.30
C ARG A 41 12.19 -29.13 -1.88
N ARG A 42 11.06 -29.61 -1.37
CA ARG A 42 10.51 -30.93 -1.71
C ARG A 42 9.70 -30.92 -3.01
N PHE A 43 9.08 -29.80 -3.34
CA PHE A 43 8.17 -29.66 -4.48
C PHE A 43 8.58 -28.55 -5.44
N PRO A 44 9.90 -28.37 -5.77
CA PRO A 44 10.25 -27.39 -6.77
C PRO A 44 9.76 -27.88 -8.14
N VAL A 45 9.10 -27.00 -8.88
CA VAL A 45 8.84 -27.20 -10.31
C VAL A 45 9.64 -26.10 -11.02
N ALA A 46 10.58 -26.52 -11.85
CA ALA A 46 11.31 -25.57 -12.68
C ALA A 46 10.34 -24.82 -13.60
N ALA A 47 10.58 -23.54 -13.82
CA ALA A 47 9.83 -22.79 -14.80
C ALA A 47 10.05 -23.41 -16.20
N ALA A 48 9.00 -23.43 -17.02
CA ALA A 48 9.09 -23.95 -18.39
C ALA A 48 10.05 -23.11 -19.27
N GLU A 49 10.16 -21.82 -18.95
CA GLU A 49 11.04 -20.87 -19.60
C GLU A 49 11.99 -20.24 -18.58
N GLU A 50 13.24 -20.05 -19.00
CA GLU A 50 14.22 -19.33 -18.18
C GLU A 50 13.93 -17.83 -18.19
N GLY A 51 14.13 -17.20 -17.04
CA GLY A 51 13.96 -15.76 -16.87
C GLY A 51 12.76 -15.38 -16.03
N SER A 52 12.53 -14.09 -15.91
CA SER A 52 11.43 -13.51 -15.16
C SER A 52 10.48 -12.76 -16.09
N ALA A 53 9.18 -13.07 -16.00
CA ALA A 53 8.14 -12.29 -16.67
C ALA A 53 7.89 -10.92 -15.99
N PHE A 54 8.48 -10.70 -14.80
CA PHE A 54 8.37 -9.45 -14.10
C PHE A 54 9.33 -8.41 -14.67
N VAL A 55 8.79 -7.30 -15.09
CA VAL A 55 9.56 -6.14 -15.55
C VAL A 55 9.74 -5.19 -14.35
N PRO A 56 10.93 -4.58 -14.15
CA PRO A 56 11.09 -3.57 -13.12
C PRO A 56 10.08 -2.43 -13.31
N PHE A 57 9.36 -2.11 -12.26
CA PHE A 57 8.43 -1.00 -12.28
C PHE A 57 9.20 0.32 -12.11
N LEU A 58 9.14 1.20 -13.10
CA LEU A 58 9.86 2.47 -13.12
C LEU A 58 9.04 3.66 -12.58
N GLY A 59 7.80 3.43 -12.17
CA GLY A 59 6.91 4.47 -11.65
C GLY A 59 7.02 4.67 -10.14
N ALA A 60 6.24 5.62 -9.61
CA ALA A 60 6.09 5.86 -8.18
C ALA A 60 5.20 4.80 -7.53
N LEU A 61 5.80 3.70 -7.09
CA LEU A 61 5.09 2.58 -6.46
C LEU A 61 4.29 3.03 -5.22
N HIS A 62 4.82 4.01 -4.50
CA HIS A 62 4.23 4.62 -3.33
C HIS A 62 2.82 5.21 -3.62
N ASP A 63 2.66 5.88 -4.77
CA ASP A 63 1.36 6.45 -5.15
C ASP A 63 0.36 5.41 -5.69
N ILE A 64 0.81 4.18 -5.95
CA ILE A 64 -0.05 3.05 -6.34
C ILE A 64 -0.45 2.25 -5.12
N LEU A 65 0.51 1.94 -4.23
CA LEU A 65 0.29 1.15 -3.03
C LEU A 65 -0.18 2.04 -1.87
N CYS A 66 -1.30 2.72 -2.06
CA CYS A 66 -1.93 3.60 -1.09
C CYS A 66 -3.46 3.42 -1.10
N ILE A 67 -4.10 3.82 -0.02
CA ILE A 67 -5.57 3.87 0.04
C ILE A 67 -6.01 5.20 -0.56
N ARG A 68 -6.95 5.17 -1.52
CA ARG A 68 -7.45 6.35 -2.21
C ARG A 68 -8.89 6.62 -1.86
N HIS A 69 -9.20 7.87 -1.53
CA HIS A 69 -10.56 8.33 -1.29
C HIS A 69 -10.84 9.63 -2.03
N GLU A 70 -11.99 9.70 -2.66
CA GLU A 70 -12.48 10.95 -3.24
C GLU A 70 -13.11 11.84 -2.17
N ARG A 71 -12.84 13.13 -2.22
CA ARG A 71 -13.41 14.16 -1.35
C ARG A 71 -13.69 15.42 -2.15
N VAL A 72 -14.77 16.11 -1.75
CA VAL A 72 -15.10 17.43 -2.31
C VAL A 72 -14.54 18.50 -1.38
N VAL A 73 -13.86 19.48 -1.97
CA VAL A 73 -13.29 20.61 -1.24
C VAL A 73 -14.39 21.58 -0.81
N GLY A 74 -14.35 22.00 0.45
CA GLY A 74 -15.26 22.96 1.05
C GLY A 74 -15.08 24.38 0.51
N ASN A 75 -16.00 25.30 0.92
CA ASN A 75 -15.96 26.69 0.50
C ASN A 75 -14.74 27.48 1.05
N ASP A 76 -14.14 26.98 2.11
CA ASP A 76 -12.94 27.50 2.77
C ASP A 76 -11.62 26.93 2.21
N ASN A 77 -11.70 26.24 1.06
CA ASN A 77 -10.60 25.52 0.42
C ASN A 77 -9.96 24.44 1.32
N THR A 78 -10.77 23.89 2.24
CA THR A 78 -10.38 22.75 3.08
C THR A 78 -11.15 21.50 2.72
N MET A 79 -10.68 20.36 3.21
CA MET A 79 -11.43 19.11 3.22
C MET A 79 -11.28 18.37 4.53
N ARG A 80 -12.29 17.60 4.90
CA ARG A 80 -12.26 16.74 6.08
C ARG A 80 -11.92 15.30 5.70
N TYR A 81 -10.94 14.73 6.38
CA TYR A 81 -10.56 13.34 6.20
C TYR A 81 -10.19 12.68 7.53
N LYS A 82 -10.94 11.64 7.91
CA LYS A 82 -10.75 10.89 9.18
C LYS A 82 -10.58 11.80 10.42
N GLY A 83 -11.48 12.78 10.58
CA GLY A 83 -11.45 13.72 11.69
C GLY A 83 -10.42 14.86 11.61
N ARG A 84 -9.62 14.91 10.54
CA ARG A 84 -8.63 15.96 10.29
C ARG A 84 -9.18 16.96 9.27
N VAL A 85 -8.73 18.21 9.38
CA VAL A 85 -9.00 19.27 8.40
C VAL A 85 -7.73 19.52 7.60
N LEU A 86 -7.79 19.30 6.30
CA LEU A 86 -6.67 19.45 5.38
C LEU A 86 -6.88 20.72 4.55
N GLN A 87 -6.02 21.72 4.74
CA GLN A 87 -6.02 22.98 3.98
C GLN A 87 -5.26 22.79 2.68
N ILE A 88 -5.88 23.05 1.53
CA ILE A 88 -5.16 23.03 0.25
C ILE A 88 -4.44 24.35 0.05
N PRO A 89 -3.10 24.36 -0.10
CA PRO A 89 -2.36 25.58 -0.37
C PRO A 89 -2.65 26.13 -1.76
N GLU A 90 -2.49 27.43 -1.92
CA GLU A 90 -2.58 28.11 -3.21
C GLU A 90 -1.54 27.52 -4.19
N GLN A 91 -1.97 27.31 -5.43
CA GLN A 91 -1.12 26.81 -6.49
C GLN A 91 -0.85 27.90 -7.53
N ARG A 92 0.30 27.88 -8.21
CA ARG A 92 0.65 28.88 -9.25
C ARG A 92 -0.42 29.03 -10.34
N HIS A 93 -1.08 27.92 -10.71
CA HIS A 93 -2.04 27.88 -11.80
C HIS A 93 -3.49 28.00 -11.33
N ARG A 94 -3.76 27.87 -10.01
CA ARG A 94 -5.12 27.94 -9.46
C ARG A 94 -5.09 28.33 -7.98
N ARG A 95 -5.78 29.40 -7.65
CA ARG A 95 -5.81 29.94 -6.29
C ARG A 95 -6.59 29.08 -5.30
N HIS A 96 -7.72 28.48 -5.75
CA HIS A 96 -8.57 27.70 -4.89
C HIS A 96 -9.19 26.50 -5.64
N PHE A 97 -9.55 25.47 -4.87
CA PHE A 97 -10.17 24.23 -5.35
C PHE A 97 -11.59 24.03 -4.82
N VAL A 98 -12.26 25.11 -4.43
CA VAL A 98 -13.63 25.08 -3.89
C VAL A 98 -14.56 24.29 -4.78
N LYS A 99 -15.35 23.37 -4.19
CA LYS A 99 -16.30 22.44 -4.83
C LYS A 99 -15.68 21.49 -5.87
N VAL A 100 -14.35 21.38 -5.90
CA VAL A 100 -13.66 20.42 -6.78
C VAL A 100 -13.54 19.08 -6.06
N THR A 101 -13.74 18.00 -6.79
CA THR A 101 -13.42 16.65 -6.33
C THR A 101 -11.92 16.42 -6.44
N VAL A 102 -11.31 16.00 -5.33
CA VAL A 102 -9.88 15.68 -5.22
C VAL A 102 -9.74 14.27 -4.66
N GLN A 103 -8.58 13.65 -4.89
CA GLN A 103 -8.24 12.35 -4.33
C GLN A 103 -7.30 12.54 -3.15
N VAL A 104 -7.65 11.94 -2.03
CA VAL A 104 -6.76 11.82 -0.86
C VAL A 104 -6.11 10.45 -0.93
N HIS A 105 -4.79 10.42 -0.99
CA HIS A 105 -3.97 9.23 -0.86
C HIS A 105 -3.50 9.11 0.58
N GLU A 106 -3.79 7.97 1.20
CA GLU A 106 -3.29 7.62 2.53
C GLU A 106 -2.24 6.53 2.38
N TYR A 107 -1.04 6.84 2.81
CA TYR A 107 0.10 5.95 2.68
C TYR A 107 0.25 5.03 3.92
N PRO A 108 0.97 3.91 3.80
CA PRO A 108 1.17 2.97 4.90
C PRO A 108 1.84 3.57 6.15
N ASP A 109 2.63 4.63 5.98
CA ASP A 109 3.28 5.38 7.07
C ASP A 109 2.35 6.38 7.76
N GLY A 110 1.08 6.46 7.32
CA GLY A 110 0.06 7.37 7.83
C GLY A 110 0.13 8.78 7.27
N THR A 111 1.10 9.11 6.41
CA THR A 111 1.12 10.39 5.70
C THR A 111 0.00 10.46 4.68
N LEU A 112 -0.38 11.68 4.31
CA LEU A 112 -1.44 11.91 3.35
C LEU A 112 -0.94 12.77 2.20
N ALA A 113 -1.50 12.57 1.01
CA ALA A 113 -1.32 13.48 -0.10
C ALA A 113 -2.65 13.76 -0.79
N VAL A 114 -2.79 14.94 -1.34
CA VAL A 114 -4.00 15.36 -2.05
C VAL A 114 -3.66 15.58 -3.52
N PHE A 115 -4.48 15.01 -4.39
CA PHE A 115 -4.30 15.07 -5.83
C PHE A 115 -5.55 15.62 -6.51
N HIS A 116 -5.33 16.38 -7.57
CA HIS A 116 -6.36 16.75 -8.54
C HIS A 116 -5.96 16.27 -9.92
N GLY A 117 -6.62 15.23 -10.41
CA GLY A 117 -6.15 14.49 -11.57
C GLY A 117 -4.74 13.91 -11.30
N PRO A 118 -3.79 14.02 -12.23
CA PRO A 118 -2.43 13.51 -12.04
C PRO A 118 -1.56 14.40 -11.16
N ARG A 119 -2.03 15.59 -10.77
CA ARG A 119 -1.23 16.59 -10.08
C ARG A 119 -1.37 16.51 -8.57
N ARG A 120 -0.24 16.33 -7.88
CA ARG A 120 -0.16 16.45 -6.43
C ARG A 120 -0.29 17.93 -6.03
N LEU A 121 -1.25 18.23 -5.13
CA LEU A 121 -1.51 19.58 -4.63
C LEU A 121 -0.76 19.84 -3.32
N ALA A 122 -0.77 18.87 -2.40
CA ALA A 122 -0.16 19.01 -1.08
C ALA A 122 0.14 17.66 -0.45
N GLY A 123 1.06 17.62 0.51
CA GLY A 123 1.34 16.52 1.40
C GLY A 123 1.08 16.91 2.84
N TYR A 124 0.71 15.94 3.68
CA TYR A 124 0.38 16.16 5.10
C TYR A 124 0.96 15.06 5.96
N ARG A 125 1.34 15.44 7.17
CA ARG A 125 1.73 14.49 8.23
C ARG A 125 0.50 13.69 8.71
N PRO A 126 0.71 12.61 9.47
CA PRO A 126 -0.39 11.82 10.05
C PRO A 126 -1.34 12.63 10.95
N ASP A 127 -0.91 13.74 11.52
CA ASP A 127 -1.72 14.67 12.33
C ASP A 127 -2.55 15.64 11.48
N GLY A 128 -2.31 15.71 10.16
CA GLY A 128 -2.96 16.64 9.23
C GLY A 128 -2.19 17.95 9.01
N ALA A 129 -1.04 18.12 9.62
CA ALA A 129 -0.18 19.28 9.38
C ALA A 129 0.39 19.24 7.96
N LEU A 130 0.36 20.38 7.27
CA LEU A 130 0.89 20.53 5.93
C LEU A 130 2.41 20.26 5.94
N ILE A 131 2.86 19.39 5.05
CA ILE A 131 4.28 19.24 4.74
C ILE A 131 4.57 20.29 3.68
N GLU A 132 5.41 21.29 4.01
CA GLU A 132 5.87 22.27 3.01
C GLU A 132 6.43 21.49 1.82
N ALA A 133 5.85 21.73 0.65
CA ALA A 133 6.36 21.14 -0.57
C ALA A 133 7.74 21.72 -0.83
N ASP A 134 8.77 20.87 -0.86
CA ASP A 134 10.04 21.23 -1.48
C ASP A 134 9.73 21.77 -2.88
N ALA A 135 9.91 23.06 -3.07
CA ALA A 135 9.70 23.77 -4.33
C ALA A 135 10.74 23.36 -5.40
N THR A 136 11.39 22.22 -5.21
CA THR A 136 12.53 21.81 -6.04
C THR A 136 12.44 20.31 -6.40
N ARG A 137 11.51 19.96 -7.28
CA ARG A 137 11.66 18.77 -8.15
C ARG A 137 10.70 18.85 -9.34
N SER A 138 10.97 19.82 -10.22
CA SER A 138 10.51 19.78 -11.60
C SER A 138 11.54 20.47 -12.47
N ALA A 139 12.62 19.75 -12.76
CA ALA A 139 13.51 20.02 -13.87
C ALA A 139 14.38 18.77 -14.08
N ALA A 140 13.96 17.89 -14.94
CA ALA A 140 14.78 17.11 -15.89
C ALA A 140 13.84 16.19 -16.68
#